data_d4a8dec27c46c4172b074ea6901460e4
#
_entry.id   d4a8dec27c46c4172b074ea6901460e4
#
_cell.length_a   1.000
_cell.length_b   1.000
_cell.length_c   1.000
_cell.angle_alpha   90.00
_cell.angle_beta   90.00
_cell.angle_gamma   90.00
#
_symmetry.space_group_name_H-M   'P 1'
#
loop_
_entity.id
_entity.type
_entity.pdbx_description
1 polymer ?
#
loop_
_entity_poly.entity_id
_entity_poly.type
_entity_poly.pdbx_seq_one_letter_code
_entity_poly.pdbx_strand_id
1 'polypeptide(L)'
;MDKINKAPPIEEFKSLLKSNGLKVTPQRLAVHEAMLRLGHACADMVTAEILASGQAKVTVASVYNILTQLSLLGIYHHRMSDNNKMYFDVNTFKHFHLYDAVNHKFQDVIDDELYTLIEEKLLSRRFKGYKISGIDVQILARPSLKARKQP
;
A
#
# COMPACT_ATOMS: atom_id res chain seq x y z
N MET A 1 -13.31 12.06 16.12
CA MET A 1 -13.23 11.46 14.79
C MET A 1 -11.76 11.18 14.50
N ASP A 2 -11.40 9.93 14.53
CA ASP A 2 -10.03 9.56 14.26
C ASP A 2 -9.67 9.96 12.84
N LYS A 3 -8.62 10.74 12.71
CA LYS A 3 -8.07 11.07 11.40
C LYS A 3 -7.54 9.78 10.79
N ILE A 4 -8.38 9.12 10.01
CA ILE A 4 -7.91 8.06 9.15
C ILE A 4 -6.87 8.72 8.24
N ASN A 5 -5.61 8.35 8.39
CA ASN A 5 -4.55 8.82 7.51
C ASN A 5 -4.75 8.22 6.14
N LYS A 6 -5.69 8.80 5.41
CA LYS A 6 -5.92 8.46 4.01
C LYS A 6 -4.71 8.86 3.19
N ALA A 7 -4.58 8.22 2.05
CA ALA A 7 -3.60 8.60 1.04
C ALA A 7 -3.59 10.12 0.84
N PRO A 8 -2.43 10.77 0.78
CA PRO A 8 -2.37 12.21 0.61
C PRO A 8 -2.95 12.61 -0.75
N PRO A 9 -3.80 13.66 -0.79
CA PRO A 9 -4.22 14.23 -2.07
C PRO A 9 -3.02 14.79 -2.84
N ILE A 10 -3.19 15.03 -4.14
CA ILE A 10 -2.11 15.38 -5.05
C ILE A 10 -1.29 16.60 -4.56
N GLU A 11 -1.93 17.64 -4.04
CA GLU A 11 -1.23 18.83 -3.58
C GLU A 11 -0.38 18.57 -2.33
N GLU A 12 -0.87 17.75 -1.42
CA GLU A 12 -0.10 17.30 -0.26
C GLU A 12 1.06 16.39 -0.70
N PHE A 13 0.84 15.52 -1.67
CA PHE A 13 1.87 14.68 -2.23
C PHE A 13 3.01 15.49 -2.85
N LYS A 14 2.70 16.55 -3.60
CA LYS A 14 3.71 17.48 -4.13
C LYS A 14 4.55 18.10 -3.00
N SER A 15 3.89 18.50 -1.91
CA SER A 15 4.58 19.06 -0.74
C SER A 15 5.49 18.02 -0.07
N LEU A 16 5.03 16.78 0.04
CA LEU A 16 5.83 15.67 0.57
C LEU A 16 7.06 15.39 -0.28
N LEU A 17 6.94 15.42 -1.60
CA LEU A 17 8.09 15.27 -2.50
C LEU A 17 9.12 16.36 -2.24
N LYS A 18 8.70 17.63 -2.21
CA LYS A 18 9.58 18.76 -1.97
C LYS A 18 10.26 18.70 -0.63
N SER A 19 9.53 18.36 0.44
CA SER A 19 10.07 18.26 1.80
C SER A 19 11.11 17.14 1.94
N ASN A 20 11.05 16.13 1.05
CA ASN A 20 12.01 15.05 0.99
C ASN A 20 13.11 15.27 -0.05
N GLY A 21 13.22 16.47 -0.60
CA GLY A 21 14.24 16.81 -1.59
C GLY A 21 14.02 16.21 -2.98
N LEU A 22 12.80 15.78 -3.27
CA LEU A 22 12.48 15.17 -4.56
C LEU A 22 11.79 16.17 -5.49
N LYS A 23 12.11 16.08 -6.76
CA LYS A 23 11.45 16.87 -7.80
C LYS A 23 10.05 16.36 -8.05
N VAL A 24 9.13 17.30 -8.29
CA VAL A 24 7.79 17.00 -8.78
C VAL A 24 7.91 16.72 -10.28
N THR A 25 7.72 15.48 -10.68
CA THR A 25 7.79 15.07 -12.09
C THR A 25 6.47 14.50 -12.57
N PRO A 26 6.17 14.58 -13.90
CA PRO A 26 4.95 13.96 -14.42
C PRO A 26 4.82 12.48 -14.08
N GLN A 27 5.91 11.73 -14.08
CA GLN A 27 5.91 10.31 -13.78
C GLN A 27 5.56 10.06 -12.30
N ARG A 28 6.13 10.80 -11.37
CA ARG A 28 5.81 10.68 -9.94
C ARG A 28 4.34 11.02 -9.65
N LEU A 29 3.82 12.06 -10.30
CA LEU A 29 2.41 12.43 -10.16
C LEU A 29 1.50 11.36 -10.76
N ALA A 30 1.83 10.82 -11.91
CA ALA A 30 1.07 9.75 -12.55
C ALA A 30 1.03 8.49 -11.67
N VAL A 31 2.15 8.12 -11.06
CA VAL A 31 2.21 6.98 -10.13
C VAL A 31 1.28 7.22 -8.95
N HIS A 32 1.34 8.40 -8.33
CA HIS A 32 0.48 8.69 -7.17
C HIS A 32 -1.00 8.70 -7.52
N GLU A 33 -1.37 9.32 -8.63
CA GLU A 33 -2.76 9.32 -9.09
C GLU A 33 -3.28 7.91 -9.39
N ALA A 34 -2.46 7.06 -10.02
CA ALA A 34 -2.79 5.66 -10.25
C ALA A 34 -2.97 4.91 -8.91
N MET A 35 -2.08 5.13 -7.96
CA MET A 35 -2.18 4.52 -6.64
C MET A 35 -3.42 4.97 -5.87
N LEU A 36 -3.83 6.24 -6.00
CA LEU A 36 -5.07 6.74 -5.40
C LEU A 36 -6.30 6.00 -5.94
N ARG A 37 -6.28 5.63 -7.21
CA ARG A 37 -7.38 4.85 -7.83
C ARG A 37 -7.35 3.38 -7.43
N LEU A 38 -6.16 2.80 -7.33
CA LEU A 38 -5.99 1.35 -7.10
C LEU A 38 -5.96 0.97 -5.62
N GLY A 39 -5.47 1.86 -4.76
CA GLY A 39 -5.30 1.61 -3.31
C GLY A 39 -4.13 0.70 -2.99
N HIS A 40 -4.16 -0.53 -3.47
CA HIS A 40 -3.10 -1.54 -3.36
C HIS A 40 -2.72 -2.01 -4.74
N ALA A 41 -1.46 -1.94 -5.10
CA ALA A 41 -1.03 -2.35 -6.44
C ALA A 41 0.45 -2.71 -6.48
N CYS A 42 0.80 -3.61 -7.40
CA CYS A 42 2.18 -3.86 -7.80
C CYS A 42 2.57 -2.94 -8.97
N ALA A 43 3.86 -2.90 -9.30
CA ALA A 43 4.36 -2.04 -10.36
C ALA A 43 3.71 -2.31 -11.72
N ASP A 44 3.42 -3.57 -12.03
CA ASP A 44 2.73 -3.94 -13.30
C ASP A 44 1.35 -3.31 -13.38
N MET A 45 0.58 -3.37 -12.30
CA MET A 45 -0.76 -2.80 -12.24
C MET A 45 -0.74 -1.28 -12.39
N VAL A 46 0.18 -0.61 -11.69
CA VAL A 46 0.33 0.85 -11.76
C VAL A 46 0.75 1.28 -13.15
N THR A 47 1.68 0.56 -13.75
CA THR A 47 2.14 0.84 -15.13
C THR A 47 0.99 0.72 -16.12
N ALA A 48 0.22 -0.36 -16.05
CA ALA A 48 -0.95 -0.55 -16.93
C ALA A 48 -1.98 0.58 -16.77
N GLU A 49 -2.23 1.01 -15.53
CA GLU A 49 -3.16 2.10 -15.23
C GLU A 49 -2.70 3.42 -15.83
N ILE A 50 -1.41 3.75 -15.70
CA ILE A 50 -0.84 4.97 -16.26
C ILE A 50 -0.90 4.95 -17.79
N LEU A 51 -0.50 3.85 -18.42
CA LEU A 51 -0.52 3.73 -19.88
C LEU A 51 -1.94 3.80 -20.43
N ALA A 52 -2.92 3.22 -19.74
CA ALA A 52 -4.32 3.31 -20.14
C ALA A 52 -4.87 4.75 -20.06
N SER A 53 -4.41 5.54 -19.08
CA SER A 53 -4.81 6.94 -18.93
C SER A 53 -4.10 7.89 -19.91
N GLY A 54 -2.99 7.48 -20.50
CA GLY A 54 -2.16 8.31 -21.38
C GLY A 54 -1.46 9.48 -20.67
N GLN A 55 -1.44 9.48 -19.35
CA GLN A 55 -0.96 10.61 -18.53
C GLN A 55 0.54 10.83 -18.60
N ALA A 56 1.31 9.76 -18.72
CA ALA A 56 2.76 9.82 -18.80
C ALA A 56 3.32 8.61 -19.54
N LYS A 57 4.56 8.72 -20.00
CA LYS A 57 5.30 7.58 -20.54
C LYS A 57 6.12 6.96 -19.42
N VAL A 58 5.83 5.70 -19.11
CA VAL A 58 6.50 4.97 -18.05
C VAL A 58 6.82 3.54 -18.49
N THR A 59 7.80 2.94 -17.82
CA THR A 59 8.09 1.50 -17.90
C THR A 59 7.84 0.87 -16.55
N VAL A 60 7.67 -0.45 -16.51
CA VAL A 60 7.51 -1.17 -15.23
C VAL A 60 8.71 -0.90 -14.32
N ALA A 61 9.94 -0.89 -14.84
CA ALA A 61 11.13 -0.63 -14.07
C ALA A 61 11.12 0.78 -13.46
N SER A 62 10.76 1.80 -14.23
CA SER A 62 10.69 3.18 -13.74
C SER A 62 9.60 3.36 -12.67
N VAL A 63 8.45 2.73 -12.85
CA VAL A 63 7.36 2.74 -11.88
C VAL A 63 7.78 2.03 -10.59
N TYR A 64 8.39 0.86 -10.70
CA TYR A 64 8.90 0.13 -9.54
C TYR A 64 9.90 0.97 -8.73
N ASN A 65 10.83 1.65 -9.40
CA ASN A 65 11.81 2.52 -8.74
C ASN A 65 11.14 3.69 -8.00
N ILE A 66 10.12 4.31 -8.61
CA ILE A 66 9.36 5.39 -7.96
C ILE A 66 8.62 4.86 -6.73
N LEU A 67 7.89 3.75 -6.87
CA LEU A 67 7.16 3.13 -5.76
C LEU A 67 8.08 2.74 -4.61
N THR A 68 9.22 2.15 -4.92
CA THR A 68 10.23 1.76 -3.91
C THR A 68 10.77 2.98 -3.19
N GLN A 69 11.11 4.04 -3.90
CA GLN A 69 11.59 5.27 -3.31
C GLN A 69 10.56 5.90 -2.36
N LEU A 70 9.31 5.96 -2.78
CA LEU A 70 8.22 6.51 -1.96
C LEU A 70 7.96 5.64 -0.72
N SER A 71 8.13 4.32 -0.84
CA SER A 71 8.04 3.40 0.28
C SER A 71 9.19 3.59 1.28
N LEU A 72 10.41 3.78 0.80
CA LEU A 72 11.58 4.04 1.67
C LEU A 72 11.43 5.35 2.44
N LEU A 73 10.72 6.34 1.88
CA LEU A 73 10.42 7.61 2.54
C LEU A 73 9.22 7.52 3.48
N GLY A 74 8.55 6.37 3.57
CA GLY A 74 7.38 6.18 4.43
C GLY A 74 6.09 6.77 3.86
N ILE A 75 6.08 7.25 2.62
CA ILE A 75 4.89 7.77 1.96
C ILE A 75 3.93 6.63 1.59
N TYR A 76 4.48 5.48 1.20
CA TYR A 76 3.75 4.25 0.96
C TYR A 76 4.23 3.14 1.89
N HIS A 77 3.38 2.15 2.12
CA HIS A 77 3.78 0.86 2.68
C HIS A 77 3.98 -0.15 1.56
N HIS A 78 4.76 -1.20 1.83
CA HIS A 78 4.97 -2.28 0.88
C HIS A 78 4.91 -3.63 1.57
N ARG A 79 4.54 -4.65 0.81
CA ARG A 79 4.52 -6.05 1.24
C ARG A 79 4.69 -6.99 0.07
N MET A 80 5.27 -8.14 0.33
CA MET A 80 5.36 -9.20 -0.66
C MET A 80 4.07 -10.03 -0.63
N SER A 81 3.47 -10.30 -1.79
CA SER A 81 2.35 -11.22 -1.91
C SER A 81 2.83 -12.66 -2.08
N ASP A 82 1.92 -13.63 -1.99
CA ASP A 82 2.24 -15.04 -2.14
C ASP A 82 2.67 -15.42 -3.57
N ASN A 83 2.37 -14.58 -4.56
CA ASN A 83 2.85 -14.75 -5.94
C ASN A 83 4.19 -14.06 -6.21
N ASN A 84 4.95 -13.73 -5.17
CA ASN A 84 6.27 -13.09 -5.22
C ASN A 84 6.26 -11.70 -5.88
N LYS A 85 5.15 -10.99 -5.83
CA LYS A 85 5.07 -9.60 -6.29
C LYS A 85 5.06 -8.64 -5.12
N MET A 86 5.82 -7.54 -5.24
CA MET A 86 5.78 -6.46 -4.27
C MET A 86 4.55 -5.60 -4.50
N TYR A 87 3.67 -5.52 -3.49
CA TYR A 87 2.52 -4.64 -3.48
C TYR A 87 2.79 -3.41 -2.64
N PHE A 88 2.27 -2.29 -3.09
CA PHE A 88 2.38 -1.00 -2.41
C PHE A 88 1.00 -0.52 -1.99
N ASP A 89 0.94 0.15 -0.84
CA ASP A 89 -0.28 0.63 -0.24
C ASP A 89 -0.12 2.12 0.07
N VAL A 90 -1.06 2.94 -0.38
CA VAL A 90 -1.07 4.38 -0.14
C VAL A 90 -1.62 4.75 1.24
N ASN A 91 -2.39 3.85 1.86
CA ASN A 91 -2.99 4.10 3.17
C ASN A 91 -2.03 3.68 4.27
N THR A 92 -1.57 4.63 5.06
CA THR A 92 -0.59 4.40 6.12
C THR A 92 -1.19 4.40 7.53
N PHE A 93 -2.52 4.49 7.66
CA PHE A 93 -3.17 4.34 8.94
C PHE A 93 -3.12 2.89 9.44
N LYS A 94 -3.32 2.68 10.73
CA LYS A 94 -3.29 1.34 11.33
C LYS A 94 -4.46 0.51 10.83
N HIS A 95 -4.17 -0.56 10.11
CA HIS A 95 -5.16 -1.49 9.58
C HIS A 95 -4.52 -2.85 9.30
N PHE A 96 -5.35 -3.84 9.14
CA PHE A 96 -4.96 -5.16 8.65
C PHE A 96 -5.28 -5.28 7.17
N HIS A 97 -4.80 -6.34 6.57
CA HIS A 97 -5.09 -6.64 5.17
C HIS A 97 -5.74 -8.01 5.06
N LEU A 98 -6.78 -8.09 4.27
CA LEU A 98 -7.32 -9.36 3.79
C LEU A 98 -6.78 -9.57 2.38
N TYR A 99 -6.11 -10.66 2.17
CA TYR A 99 -5.55 -11.01 0.87
C TYR A 99 -6.35 -12.14 0.24
N ASP A 100 -6.95 -11.85 -0.92
CA ASP A 100 -7.62 -12.84 -1.74
C ASP A 100 -6.57 -13.59 -2.55
N ALA A 101 -6.28 -14.82 -2.15
CA ALA A 101 -5.24 -15.65 -2.77
C ALA A 101 -5.62 -16.19 -4.16
N VAL A 102 -6.88 -16.06 -4.56
CA VAL A 102 -7.36 -16.49 -5.89
C VAL A 102 -7.21 -15.36 -6.90
N ASN A 103 -7.66 -14.15 -6.55
CA ASN A 103 -7.66 -13.00 -7.45
C ASN A 103 -6.47 -12.06 -7.22
N HIS A 104 -5.62 -12.35 -6.25
CA HIS A 104 -4.44 -11.54 -5.87
C HIS A 104 -4.80 -10.09 -5.59
N LYS A 105 -5.82 -9.87 -4.75
CA LYS A 105 -6.29 -8.53 -4.36
C LYS A 105 -6.19 -8.35 -2.86
N PHE A 106 -5.79 -7.14 -2.46
CA PHE A 106 -5.79 -6.73 -1.07
C PHE A 106 -7.01 -5.88 -0.74
N GLN A 107 -7.53 -6.05 0.46
CA GLN A 107 -8.61 -5.26 1.01
C GLN A 107 -8.24 -4.84 2.43
N ASP A 108 -8.46 -3.56 2.77
CA ASP A 108 -8.21 -3.07 4.11
C ASP A 108 -9.26 -3.62 5.09
N VAL A 109 -8.78 -4.06 6.25
CA VAL A 109 -9.63 -4.47 7.37
C VAL A 109 -9.33 -3.55 8.55
N ILE A 110 -10.29 -2.72 8.90
CA ILE A 110 -10.15 -1.75 9.98
C ILE A 110 -10.80 -2.32 11.23
N ASP A 111 -9.97 -2.65 12.22
CA ASP A 111 -10.40 -3.14 13.53
C ASP A 111 -9.43 -2.58 14.57
N ASP A 112 -9.72 -1.40 15.07
CA ASP A 112 -8.84 -0.69 16.01
C ASP A 112 -8.71 -1.44 17.33
N GLU A 113 -9.75 -2.08 17.79
CA GLU A 113 -9.76 -2.86 19.03
C GLU A 113 -8.82 -4.06 18.94
N LEU A 114 -8.92 -4.82 17.85
CA LEU A 114 -8.02 -5.96 17.60
C LEU A 114 -6.58 -5.49 17.41
N TYR A 115 -6.37 -4.39 16.69
CA TYR A 115 -5.04 -3.83 16.49
C TYR A 115 -4.39 -3.45 17.82
N THR A 116 -5.12 -2.74 18.68
CA THR A 116 -4.67 -2.36 20.03
C THR A 116 -4.34 -3.59 20.88
N LEU A 117 -5.17 -4.62 20.83
CA LEU A 117 -4.93 -5.87 21.54
C LEU A 117 -3.61 -6.53 21.13
N ILE A 118 -3.34 -6.58 19.83
CA ILE A 118 -2.08 -7.12 19.29
C ILE A 118 -0.90 -6.26 19.72
N GLU A 119 -1.00 -4.94 19.63
CA GLU A 119 0.06 -4.03 20.07
C GLU A 119 0.41 -4.25 21.55
N GLU A 120 -0.61 -4.30 22.42
CA GLU A 120 -0.41 -4.50 23.86
C GLU A 120 0.27 -5.84 24.16
N LYS A 121 -0.13 -6.90 23.46
CA LYS A 121 0.48 -8.21 23.61
C LYS A 121 1.95 -8.22 23.18
N LEU A 122 2.29 -7.51 22.13
CA LEU A 122 3.66 -7.43 21.62
C LEU A 122 4.55 -6.52 22.49
N LEU A 123 4.02 -5.41 23.01
CA LEU A 123 4.77 -4.50 23.87
C LEU A 123 5.17 -5.16 25.19
N SER A 124 4.42 -6.16 25.67
CA SER A 124 4.76 -6.93 26.87
C SER A 124 5.88 -7.96 26.63
N ARG A 125 6.29 -8.16 25.38
CA ARG A 125 7.33 -9.12 24.99
C ARG A 125 8.62 -8.41 24.59
N ARG A 126 9.75 -9.07 24.85
CA ARG A 126 11.06 -8.59 24.41
C ARG A 126 11.64 -9.56 23.40
N PHE A 127 12.09 -9.01 22.28
CA PHE A 127 12.80 -9.75 21.23
C PHE A 127 14.26 -9.34 21.29
N LYS A 128 15.10 -10.20 21.86
CA LYS A 128 16.52 -9.90 22.11
C LYS A 128 17.23 -9.49 20.82
N GLY A 129 17.80 -8.28 20.81
CA GLY A 129 18.53 -7.74 19.66
C GLY A 129 17.64 -7.07 18.62
N TYR A 130 16.32 -6.96 18.86
CA TYR A 130 15.38 -6.39 17.91
C TYR A 130 14.50 -5.33 18.57
N LYS A 131 14.20 -4.30 17.78
CA LYS A 131 13.21 -3.29 18.14
C LYS A 131 12.05 -3.39 17.14
N ILE A 132 10.82 -3.48 17.67
CA ILE A 132 9.63 -3.54 16.80
C ILE A 132 9.42 -2.16 16.17
N SER A 133 9.39 -2.11 14.84
CA SER A 133 9.12 -0.90 14.07
C SER A 133 7.68 -0.77 13.62
N GLY A 134 6.93 -1.86 13.60
CA GLY A 134 5.53 -1.88 13.19
C GLY A 134 4.94 -3.27 13.24
N ILE A 135 3.64 -3.33 12.96
CA ILE A 135 2.86 -4.57 12.92
C ILE A 135 2.18 -4.64 11.56
N ASP A 136 2.38 -5.74 10.86
CA ASP A 136 1.70 -6.03 9.60
C ASP A 136 1.02 -7.40 9.71
N VAL A 137 -0.31 -7.40 9.61
CA VAL A 137 -1.11 -8.62 9.69
C VAL A 137 -1.83 -8.81 8.36
N GLN A 138 -1.65 -9.95 7.77
CA GLN A 138 -2.30 -10.35 6.54
C GLN A 138 -3.19 -11.56 6.80
N ILE A 139 -4.48 -11.40 6.54
CA ILE A 139 -5.46 -12.47 6.63
C ILE A 139 -5.53 -13.12 5.26
N LEU A 140 -5.18 -14.39 5.18
CA LEU A 140 -5.24 -15.13 3.92
C LEU A 140 -6.65 -15.66 3.71
N ALA A 141 -7.25 -15.32 2.58
CA ALA A 141 -8.63 -15.68 2.28
C ALA A 141 -8.78 -16.10 0.82
N ARG A 142 -9.91 -16.68 0.52
CA ARG A 142 -10.34 -16.99 -0.84
C ARG A 142 -11.85 -16.75 -0.91
N PRO A 143 -12.40 -16.45 -2.10
CA PRO A 143 -13.84 -16.26 -2.23
C PRO A 143 -14.60 -17.47 -1.72
N SER A 144 -15.69 -17.23 -0.95
CA SER A 144 -16.56 -18.30 -0.50
C SER A 144 -17.35 -18.89 -1.69
N LEU A 145 -17.79 -20.15 -1.58
CA LEU A 145 -18.61 -20.77 -2.61
C LEU A 145 -19.90 -20.00 -2.88
N LYS A 146 -20.46 -19.37 -1.84
CA LYS A 146 -21.66 -18.54 -1.96
C LYS A 146 -21.41 -17.28 -2.79
N ALA A 147 -20.25 -16.62 -2.60
CA ALA A 147 -19.85 -15.45 -3.36
C ALA A 147 -19.49 -15.78 -4.83
N ARG A 148 -18.96 -16.99 -5.08
CA ARG A 148 -18.62 -17.44 -6.45
C ARG A 148 -19.85 -17.64 -7.34
N LYS A 149 -21.05 -17.83 -6.75
CA LYS A 149 -22.31 -18.03 -7.48
C LYS A 149 -23.03 -16.71 -7.82
N GLN A 150 -22.52 -15.59 -7.34
CA GLN A 150 -23.05 -14.26 -7.71
C GLN A 150 -22.37 -13.79 -8.98
N PRO A 151 -23.13 -13.39 -10.01
CA PRO A 151 -22.57 -12.86 -11.25
C PRO A 151 -21.84 -11.53 -11.03
#